data_2a958d70927afb5629d8aa6077462fcf
#
_entry.id   2a958d70927afb5629d8aa6077462fcf
#
_cell.length_a   1.000
_cell.length_b   1.000
_cell.length_c   1.000
_cell.angle_alpha   90.00
_cell.angle_beta   90.00
_cell.angle_gamma   90.00
#
_symmetry.space_group_name_H-M   'P 1'
#
loop_
_entity.id
_entity.type
_entity.pdbx_description
1 polymer ?
#
loop_
_entity_poly.entity_id
_entity_poly.type
_entity_poly.pdbx_seq_one_letter_code
_entity_poly.pdbx_strand_id
1 'polypeptide(L)'
;MALASKLGKSYEKSRDQAKIKTIEIEVGNARFNLRVRIPLKKEMECIIDKVSKPDAVLIEKIYDRLASPLKKTLNEGGEEFIKAMNANEGTITVLDDDILLQGSSVRQVATFTAMWETKVEEYFHLLQSETGVAINETYEEIAEEFPESIIKQLVEDIEAAIKPDYKTAKKN
;
A
#
# COMPACT_ATOMS: atom_id res chain seq x y z
N MET A 1 15.92 -26.83 -13.71
CA MET A 1 17.00 -25.81 -13.82
C MET A 1 16.38 -24.50 -14.29
N ALA A 2 16.69 -23.39 -13.63
CA ALA A 2 16.23 -22.07 -14.07
C ALA A 2 16.82 -21.71 -15.44
N LEU A 3 16.07 -21.03 -16.31
CA LEU A 3 16.51 -20.64 -17.66
C LEU A 3 17.86 -19.87 -17.62
N ALA A 4 18.03 -19.04 -16.60
CA ALA A 4 19.24 -18.23 -16.42
C ALA A 4 20.51 -19.08 -16.25
N SER A 5 20.44 -20.19 -15.52
CA SER A 5 21.61 -21.08 -15.34
C SER A 5 22.02 -21.79 -16.63
N LYS A 6 21.10 -21.93 -17.59
CA LYS A 6 21.39 -22.44 -18.95
C LYS A 6 22.14 -21.44 -19.82
N LEU A 7 22.06 -20.13 -19.51
CA LEU A 7 22.74 -19.05 -20.23
C LEU A 7 24.13 -18.71 -19.66
N GLY A 8 24.49 -19.34 -18.54
CA GLY A 8 25.81 -19.25 -17.92
C GLY A 8 25.91 -18.23 -16.77
N LYS A 9 26.95 -18.41 -15.94
CA LYS A 9 27.17 -17.62 -14.71
C LYS A 9 27.31 -16.12 -14.94
N SER A 10 27.88 -15.72 -16.06
CA SER A 10 28.02 -14.28 -16.41
C SER A 10 26.66 -13.64 -16.62
N TYR A 11 25.75 -14.34 -17.31
CA TYR A 11 24.38 -13.89 -17.51
C TYR A 11 23.61 -13.80 -16.19
N GLU A 12 23.73 -14.81 -15.31
CA GLU A 12 23.08 -14.79 -13.98
C GLU A 12 23.48 -13.54 -13.18
N LYS A 13 24.79 -13.26 -13.12
CA LYS A 13 25.31 -12.10 -12.40
C LYS A 13 24.79 -10.78 -12.98
N SER A 14 24.83 -10.61 -14.30
CA SER A 14 24.33 -9.40 -14.98
C SER A 14 22.83 -9.24 -14.81
N ARG A 15 22.05 -10.33 -14.88
CA ARG A 15 20.62 -10.33 -14.64
C ARG A 15 20.28 -9.89 -13.21
N ASP A 16 20.99 -10.39 -12.22
CA ASP A 16 20.71 -10.09 -10.83
C ASP A 16 21.08 -8.64 -10.48
N GLN A 17 22.14 -8.12 -11.11
CA GLN A 17 22.45 -6.69 -11.03
C GLN A 17 21.38 -5.80 -11.71
N ALA A 18 20.87 -6.22 -12.88
CA ALA A 18 19.83 -5.46 -13.60
C ALA A 18 18.48 -5.43 -12.89
N LYS A 19 18.25 -6.33 -11.92
CA LYS A 19 17.03 -6.37 -11.09
C LYS A 19 17.03 -5.41 -9.92
N ILE A 20 18.12 -4.69 -9.68
CA ILE A 20 18.23 -3.76 -8.55
C ILE A 20 18.41 -2.37 -9.11
N LYS A 21 17.53 -1.46 -8.71
CA LYS A 21 17.70 -0.02 -8.91
C LYS A 21 17.98 0.66 -7.58
N THR A 22 18.70 1.76 -7.63
CA THR A 22 18.88 2.64 -6.47
C THR A 22 17.97 3.85 -6.64
N ILE A 23 17.22 4.17 -5.62
CA ILE A 23 16.45 5.41 -5.52
C ILE A 23 17.07 6.29 -4.43
N GLU A 24 17.11 7.60 -4.65
CA GLU A 24 17.54 8.58 -3.66
C GLU A 24 16.28 9.17 -3.01
N ILE A 25 16.22 9.14 -1.69
CA ILE A 25 15.16 9.77 -0.92
C ILE A 25 15.74 10.88 -0.05
N GLU A 26 14.96 11.92 0.16
CA GLU A 26 15.31 13.03 1.04
C GLU A 26 14.34 13.04 2.23
N VAL A 27 14.89 12.91 3.44
CA VAL A 27 14.14 12.98 4.70
C VAL A 27 14.73 14.12 5.53
N GLY A 28 14.00 15.22 5.62
CA GLY A 28 14.52 16.44 6.23
C GLY A 28 15.69 17.01 5.41
N ASN A 29 16.87 17.07 6.00
CA ASN A 29 18.11 17.54 5.35
C ASN A 29 19.07 16.40 4.99
N ALA A 30 18.67 15.16 5.16
CA ALA A 30 19.50 13.99 4.88
C ALA A 30 19.03 13.27 3.62
N ARG A 31 19.98 12.77 2.82
CA ARG A 31 19.71 11.98 1.62
C ARG A 31 20.15 10.55 1.85
N PHE A 32 19.30 9.62 1.46
CA PHE A 32 19.53 8.20 1.60
C PHE A 32 19.36 7.52 0.26
N ASN A 33 20.21 6.53 0.01
CA ASN A 33 20.09 5.66 -1.15
C ASN A 33 19.46 4.34 -0.72
N LEU A 34 18.30 4.02 -1.29
CA LEU A 34 17.62 2.76 -1.08
C LEU A 34 17.74 1.87 -2.31
N ARG A 35 17.89 0.58 -2.07
CA ARG A 35 17.94 -0.45 -3.12
C ARG A 35 16.54 -1.00 -3.34
N VAL A 36 16.05 -0.91 -4.56
CA VAL A 36 14.74 -1.43 -4.96
C VAL A 36 14.96 -2.62 -5.88
N ARG A 37 14.42 -3.75 -5.50
CA ARG A 37 14.39 -4.96 -6.33
C ARG A 37 13.27 -4.85 -7.36
N ILE A 38 13.59 -5.02 -8.63
CA ILE A 38 12.61 -5.04 -9.71
C ILE A 38 11.91 -6.41 -9.71
N PRO A 39 10.59 -6.47 -9.49
CA PRO A 39 9.85 -7.73 -9.47
C PRO A 39 9.80 -8.37 -10.86
N LEU A 40 9.72 -9.69 -10.90
CA LEU A 40 9.43 -10.41 -12.14
C LEU A 40 7.95 -10.18 -12.54
N LYS A 41 7.63 -10.38 -13.83
CA LYS A 41 6.27 -10.18 -14.35
C LYS A 41 5.20 -10.88 -13.50
N LYS A 42 5.38 -12.17 -13.22
CA LYS A 42 4.43 -12.94 -12.41
C LYS A 42 4.32 -12.45 -10.97
N GLU A 43 5.42 -11.99 -10.40
CA GLU A 43 5.45 -11.41 -9.07
C GLU A 43 4.70 -10.08 -9.03
N MET A 44 4.90 -9.23 -10.05
CA MET A 44 4.15 -7.98 -10.18
C MET A 44 2.65 -8.22 -10.38
N GLU A 45 2.27 -9.24 -11.15
CA GLU A 45 0.87 -9.67 -11.29
C GLU A 45 0.27 -10.08 -9.93
N CYS A 46 1.03 -10.82 -9.09
CA CYS A 46 0.60 -11.18 -7.73
C CYS A 46 0.45 -9.94 -6.82
N ILE A 47 1.39 -9.00 -6.88
CA ILE A 47 1.32 -7.74 -6.11
C ILE A 47 0.06 -6.97 -6.50
N ILE A 48 -0.20 -6.81 -7.79
CA ILE A 48 -1.39 -6.11 -8.30
C ILE A 48 -2.67 -6.82 -7.85
N ASP A 49 -2.72 -8.15 -7.89
CA ASP A 49 -3.90 -8.91 -7.46
C ASP A 49 -4.15 -8.75 -5.95
N LYS A 50 -3.13 -8.83 -5.11
CA LYS A 50 -3.23 -8.58 -3.66
C LYS A 50 -3.71 -7.17 -3.34
N VAL A 51 -3.14 -6.15 -4.00
CA VAL A 51 -3.53 -4.76 -3.81
C VAL A 51 -4.97 -4.52 -4.24
N SER A 52 -5.39 -5.08 -5.38
CA SER A 52 -6.75 -4.91 -5.90
C SER A 52 -7.81 -5.70 -5.13
N LYS A 53 -7.40 -6.75 -4.42
CA LYS A 53 -8.26 -7.64 -3.63
C LYS A 53 -7.63 -7.86 -2.25
N PRO A 54 -7.61 -6.84 -1.38
CA PRO A 54 -7.05 -6.96 -0.05
C PRO A 54 -7.80 -8.02 0.78
N ASP A 55 -7.14 -8.52 1.81
CA ASP A 55 -7.71 -9.53 2.70
C ASP A 55 -8.99 -9.01 3.36
N ALA A 56 -10.04 -9.84 3.35
CA ALA A 56 -11.32 -9.52 3.98
C ALA A 56 -11.18 -9.26 5.49
N VAL A 57 -10.27 -9.96 6.18
CA VAL A 57 -9.99 -9.74 7.59
C VAL A 57 -9.39 -8.36 7.83
N LEU A 58 -8.49 -7.90 6.95
CA LEU A 58 -7.94 -6.55 7.01
C LEU A 58 -9.03 -5.49 6.80
N ILE A 59 -9.90 -5.68 5.82
CA ILE A 59 -11.02 -4.77 5.56
C ILE A 59 -11.93 -4.67 6.78
N GLU A 60 -12.31 -5.80 7.41
CA GLU A 60 -13.15 -5.79 8.62
C GLU A 60 -12.44 -5.10 9.79
N LYS A 61 -11.16 -5.36 10.01
CA LYS A 61 -10.35 -4.69 11.06
C LYS A 61 -10.35 -3.17 10.87
N ILE A 62 -10.17 -2.70 9.63
CA ILE A 62 -10.18 -1.27 9.32
C ILE A 62 -11.60 -0.70 9.46
N TYR A 63 -12.61 -1.42 8.97
CA TYR A 63 -14.01 -1.02 9.12
C TYR A 63 -14.37 -0.83 10.59
N ASP A 64 -14.04 -1.78 11.45
CA ASP A 64 -14.31 -1.68 12.89
C ASP A 64 -13.58 -0.50 13.53
N ARG A 65 -12.34 -0.25 13.14
CA ARG A 65 -11.56 0.93 13.60
C ARG A 65 -12.26 2.24 13.22
N LEU A 66 -12.80 2.36 12.01
CA LEU A 66 -13.49 3.56 11.53
C LEU A 66 -14.91 3.67 12.05
N ALA A 67 -15.65 2.57 12.12
CA ALA A 67 -17.05 2.54 12.52
C ALA A 67 -17.27 2.64 14.04
N SER A 68 -16.32 2.14 14.85
CA SER A 68 -16.45 2.09 16.30
C SER A 68 -16.68 3.45 16.96
N PRO A 69 -15.92 4.53 16.64
CA PRO A 69 -16.18 5.87 17.16
C PRO A 69 -17.55 6.40 16.74
N LEU A 70 -17.97 6.11 15.51
CA LEU A 70 -19.27 6.54 14.99
C LEU A 70 -20.42 5.84 15.70
N LYS A 71 -20.33 4.50 15.85
CA LYS A 71 -21.30 3.70 16.60
C LYS A 71 -21.40 4.17 18.06
N LYS A 72 -20.28 4.49 18.69
CA LYS A 72 -20.25 5.03 20.05
C LYS A 72 -20.98 6.37 20.14
N THR A 73 -20.67 7.31 19.26
CA THR A 73 -21.33 8.63 19.23
C THR A 73 -22.83 8.52 18.97
N LEU A 74 -23.27 7.62 18.08
CA LEU A 74 -24.67 7.36 17.79
C LEU A 74 -25.39 6.77 19.01
N ASN A 75 -24.78 5.85 19.71
CA ASN A 75 -25.36 5.23 20.91
C ASN A 75 -25.46 6.21 22.08
N GLU A 76 -24.45 7.06 22.29
CA GLU A 76 -24.43 8.08 23.34
C GLU A 76 -25.40 9.23 23.05
N GLY A 77 -25.58 9.59 21.78
CA GLY A 77 -26.49 10.67 21.37
C GLY A 77 -27.99 10.32 21.38
N GLY A 78 -28.31 9.04 21.40
CA GLY A 78 -29.68 8.52 21.42
C GLY A 78 -30.49 8.83 20.15
N GLU A 79 -31.78 8.44 20.15
CA GLU A 79 -32.66 8.57 18.97
C GLU A 79 -32.89 10.03 18.56
N GLU A 80 -32.95 10.99 19.50
CA GLU A 80 -33.15 12.40 19.20
C GLU A 80 -31.93 12.99 18.47
N PHE A 81 -30.71 12.60 18.87
CA PHE A 81 -29.47 12.98 18.18
C PHE A 81 -29.46 12.46 16.75
N ILE A 82 -29.80 11.18 16.56
CA ILE A 82 -29.88 10.55 15.24
C ILE A 82 -30.93 11.25 14.37
N LYS A 83 -32.09 11.56 14.93
CA LYS A 83 -33.15 12.33 14.22
C LYS A 83 -32.70 13.73 13.85
N ALA A 84 -32.00 14.43 14.74
CA ALA A 84 -31.48 15.78 14.46
C ALA A 84 -30.37 15.74 13.36
N MET A 85 -29.51 14.73 13.37
CA MET A 85 -28.49 14.54 12.34
C MET A 85 -29.12 14.16 10.98
N ASN A 86 -30.16 13.32 11.00
CA ASN A 86 -30.87 12.90 9.77
C ASN A 86 -31.80 13.98 9.22
N ALA A 87 -32.30 14.93 10.05
CA ALA A 87 -33.11 16.07 9.61
C ALA A 87 -32.32 17.05 8.70
N ASN A 88 -30.97 17.01 8.75
CA ASN A 88 -30.10 17.76 7.87
C ASN A 88 -29.62 16.87 6.68
N GLU A 89 -30.56 16.26 5.94
CA GLU A 89 -30.35 15.51 4.71
C GLU A 89 -29.28 14.39 4.83
N GLY A 90 -29.54 13.39 5.70
CA GLY A 90 -28.81 12.12 5.67
C GLY A 90 -27.32 12.22 6.02
N THR A 91 -26.96 13.03 7.00
CA THR A 91 -25.56 13.16 7.43
C THR A 91 -24.98 11.83 7.90
N ILE A 92 -25.79 11.00 8.57
CA ILE A 92 -25.41 9.63 8.98
C ILE A 92 -26.59 8.70 8.74
N THR A 93 -26.37 7.63 7.98
CA THR A 93 -27.35 6.55 7.80
C THR A 93 -26.72 5.23 8.26
N VAL A 94 -27.37 4.56 9.20
CA VAL A 94 -26.93 3.23 9.68
C VAL A 94 -27.67 2.17 8.88
N LEU A 95 -26.92 1.28 8.24
CA LEU A 95 -27.40 0.10 7.55
C LEU A 95 -27.06 -1.15 8.38
N ASP A 96 -27.58 -2.31 8.01
CA ASP A 96 -27.34 -3.56 8.73
C ASP A 96 -25.83 -3.92 8.81
N ASP A 97 -25.08 -3.67 7.73
CA ASP A 97 -23.68 -4.04 7.56
C ASP A 97 -22.76 -2.85 7.26
N ASP A 98 -23.27 -1.61 7.23
CA ASP A 98 -22.49 -0.42 6.91
C ASP A 98 -23.00 0.84 7.59
N ILE A 99 -22.19 1.90 7.56
CA ILE A 99 -22.56 3.26 7.96
C ILE A 99 -22.27 4.17 6.77
N LEU A 100 -23.25 5.00 6.40
CA LEU A 100 -23.07 6.04 5.41
C LEU A 100 -22.84 7.38 6.10
N LEU A 101 -21.80 8.10 5.71
CA LEU A 101 -21.51 9.46 6.10
C LEU A 101 -21.68 10.36 4.89
N GLN A 102 -22.67 11.24 4.90
CA GLN A 102 -22.99 12.11 3.75
C GLN A 102 -23.10 11.31 2.44
N GLY A 103 -23.72 10.13 2.50
CA GLY A 103 -23.87 9.21 1.38
C GLY A 103 -22.62 8.35 1.06
N SER A 104 -21.49 8.58 1.72
CA SER A 104 -20.27 7.79 1.51
C SER A 104 -20.22 6.59 2.45
N SER A 105 -20.00 5.41 1.91
CA SER A 105 -19.90 4.14 2.65
C SER A 105 -18.60 4.08 3.46
N VAL A 106 -18.69 3.86 4.77
CA VAL A 106 -17.53 3.63 5.65
C VAL A 106 -16.82 2.33 5.26
N ARG A 107 -17.57 1.31 4.85
CA ARG A 107 -17.01 0.04 4.37
C ARG A 107 -16.22 0.23 3.08
N GLN A 108 -16.68 1.08 2.18
CA GLN A 108 -15.93 1.42 0.98
C GLN A 108 -14.62 2.16 1.31
N VAL A 109 -14.66 3.10 2.26
CA VAL A 109 -13.45 3.77 2.76
C VAL A 109 -12.49 2.76 3.38
N ALA A 110 -12.99 1.83 4.19
CA ALA A 110 -12.19 0.74 4.77
C ALA A 110 -11.52 -0.11 3.68
N THR A 111 -12.24 -0.43 2.61
CA THR A 111 -11.70 -1.18 1.46
C THR A 111 -10.56 -0.42 0.77
N PHE A 112 -10.74 0.87 0.48
CA PHE A 112 -9.67 1.68 -0.13
C PHE A 112 -8.46 1.84 0.80
N THR A 113 -8.70 1.97 2.11
CA THR A 113 -7.64 2.00 3.11
C THR A 113 -6.87 0.68 3.12
N ALA A 114 -7.57 -0.47 3.10
CA ALA A 114 -6.94 -1.79 3.01
C ALA A 114 -6.10 -1.96 1.73
N MET A 115 -6.60 -1.47 0.59
CA MET A 115 -5.84 -1.47 -0.67
C MET A 115 -4.56 -0.63 -0.55
N TRP A 116 -4.63 0.52 0.11
CA TRP A 116 -3.46 1.37 0.34
C TRP A 116 -2.45 0.71 1.29
N GLU A 117 -2.90 0.22 2.45
CA GLU A 117 -2.05 -0.46 3.43
C GLU A 117 -1.33 -1.67 2.80
N THR A 118 -2.07 -2.50 2.04
CA THR A 118 -1.51 -3.62 1.27
C THR A 118 -0.50 -3.15 0.22
N LYS A 119 -0.78 -2.04 -0.50
CA LYS A 119 0.16 -1.48 -1.48
C LYS A 119 1.46 -1.04 -0.83
N VAL A 120 1.38 -0.36 0.31
CA VAL A 120 2.56 0.08 1.07
C VAL A 120 3.41 -1.13 1.45
N GLU A 121 2.81 -2.13 2.09
CA GLU A 121 3.51 -3.34 2.53
C GLU A 121 4.18 -4.08 1.37
N GLU A 122 3.45 -4.40 0.30
CA GLU A 122 3.98 -5.11 -0.87
C GLU A 122 5.08 -4.32 -1.60
N TYR A 123 5.01 -2.99 -1.60
CA TYR A 123 6.05 -2.16 -2.23
C TYR A 123 7.29 -2.04 -1.34
N PHE A 124 7.13 -1.92 -0.02
CA PHE A 124 8.25 -1.94 0.92
C PHE A 124 8.98 -3.29 0.90
N HIS A 125 8.29 -4.41 0.65
CA HIS A 125 8.93 -5.71 0.43
C HIS A 125 9.83 -5.77 -0.82
N LEU A 126 9.76 -4.79 -1.70
CA LEU A 126 10.71 -4.62 -2.81
C LEU A 126 12.00 -3.89 -2.40
N LEU A 127 12.01 -3.23 -1.25
CA LEU A 127 13.21 -2.61 -0.70
C LEU A 127 14.18 -3.67 -0.17
N GLN A 128 15.45 -3.35 -0.25
CA GLN A 128 16.52 -4.19 0.28
C GLN A 128 17.48 -3.33 1.10
N SER A 129 17.99 -3.92 2.17
CA SER A 129 19.10 -3.36 2.91
C SER A 129 20.36 -3.23 2.03
N GLU A 130 21.38 -2.54 2.51
CA GLU A 130 22.69 -2.45 1.83
C GLU A 130 23.30 -3.83 1.55
N THR A 131 23.05 -4.80 2.41
CA THR A 131 23.51 -6.19 2.27
C THR A 131 22.65 -7.05 1.35
N GLY A 132 21.51 -6.51 0.85
CA GLY A 132 20.59 -7.20 -0.05
C GLY A 132 19.54 -8.05 0.65
N VAL A 133 19.36 -7.88 1.96
CA VAL A 133 18.28 -8.54 2.72
C VAL A 133 16.98 -7.81 2.44
N ALA A 134 15.92 -8.56 2.12
CA ALA A 134 14.59 -8.01 1.90
C ALA A 134 14.01 -7.44 3.20
N ILE A 135 13.26 -6.36 3.08
CA ILE A 135 12.44 -5.77 4.13
C ILE A 135 11.11 -6.52 4.12
N ASN A 136 10.64 -6.97 5.29
CA ASN A 136 9.42 -7.78 5.42
C ASN A 136 8.53 -7.26 6.56
N GLU A 137 8.63 -5.98 6.86
CA GLU A 137 7.84 -5.29 7.87
C GLU A 137 6.38 -5.17 7.41
N THR A 138 5.47 -5.27 8.36
CA THR A 138 4.03 -5.04 8.17
C THR A 138 3.75 -3.55 7.99
N TYR A 139 2.54 -3.23 7.49
CA TYR A 139 2.13 -1.83 7.37
C TYR A 139 2.18 -1.09 8.72
N GLU A 140 1.75 -1.73 9.80
CA GLU A 140 1.77 -1.14 11.14
C GLU A 140 3.20 -0.78 11.58
N GLU A 141 4.17 -1.68 11.38
CA GLU A 141 5.60 -1.42 11.70
C GLU A 141 6.16 -0.28 10.85
N ILE A 142 5.82 -0.23 9.55
CA ILE A 142 6.21 0.86 8.67
C ILE A 142 5.61 2.19 9.13
N ALA A 143 4.34 2.21 9.52
CA ALA A 143 3.63 3.40 9.98
C ALA A 143 4.10 3.91 11.34
N GLU A 144 4.70 3.05 12.18
CA GLU A 144 5.32 3.45 13.44
C GLU A 144 6.65 4.21 13.23
N GLU A 145 7.38 3.89 12.14
CA GLU A 145 8.69 4.48 11.87
C GLU A 145 8.65 5.69 10.95
N PHE A 146 7.70 5.73 10.00
CA PHE A 146 7.67 6.74 8.95
C PHE A 146 6.41 7.63 9.01
N PRO A 147 6.55 8.96 8.89
CA PRO A 147 5.43 9.85 8.64
C PRO A 147 4.70 9.48 7.33
N GLU A 148 3.38 9.67 7.29
CA GLU A 148 2.55 9.33 6.12
C GLU A 148 3.04 9.98 4.81
N SER A 149 3.55 11.21 4.86
CA SER A 149 4.12 11.91 3.70
C SER A 149 5.35 11.19 3.13
N ILE A 150 6.20 10.64 4.00
CA ILE A 150 7.39 9.87 3.59
C ILE A 150 6.98 8.52 3.02
N ILE A 151 6.00 7.84 3.62
CA ILE A 151 5.46 6.58 3.09
C ILE A 151 4.92 6.79 1.67
N LYS A 152 4.13 7.84 1.44
CA LYS A 152 3.60 8.18 0.11
C LYS A 152 4.73 8.43 -0.90
N GLN A 153 5.71 9.24 -0.53
CA GLN A 153 6.87 9.52 -1.39
C GLN A 153 7.63 8.24 -1.74
N LEU A 154 7.92 7.39 -0.75
CA LEU A 154 8.61 6.11 -0.98
C LEU A 154 7.85 5.20 -1.92
N VAL A 155 6.53 5.05 -1.75
CA VAL A 155 5.69 4.24 -2.63
C VAL A 155 5.74 4.78 -4.07
N GLU A 156 5.68 6.10 -4.27
CA GLU A 156 5.77 6.73 -5.59
C GLU A 156 7.15 6.50 -6.22
N ASP A 157 8.23 6.64 -5.47
CA ASP A 157 9.61 6.44 -5.93
C ASP A 157 9.86 4.96 -6.28
N ILE A 158 9.37 4.02 -5.46
CA ILE A 158 9.42 2.58 -5.76
C ILE A 158 8.63 2.29 -7.04
N GLU A 159 7.41 2.83 -7.16
CA GLU A 159 6.57 2.64 -8.34
C GLU A 159 7.25 3.17 -9.60
N ALA A 160 7.87 4.34 -9.53
CA ALA A 160 8.64 4.90 -10.65
C ALA A 160 9.86 4.03 -11.00
N ALA A 161 10.54 3.46 -9.99
CA ALA A 161 11.68 2.59 -10.21
C ALA A 161 11.32 1.26 -10.89
N ILE A 162 10.17 0.66 -10.55
CA ILE A 162 9.73 -0.63 -11.11
C ILE A 162 9.02 -0.50 -12.45
N LYS A 163 8.54 0.70 -12.82
CA LYS A 163 7.93 0.93 -14.15
C LYS A 163 8.95 0.66 -15.27
N PRO A 164 8.55 -0.03 -16.34
CA PRO A 164 9.41 -0.25 -17.50
C PRO A 164 9.78 1.11 -18.14
N ASP A 165 11.08 1.33 -18.32
CA ASP A 165 11.55 2.51 -19.06
C ASP A 165 11.46 2.26 -20.56
N TYR A 166 10.30 2.58 -21.16
CA TYR A 166 10.07 2.44 -22.59
C TYR A 166 10.92 3.38 -23.47
N LYS A 167 11.58 4.40 -22.88
CA LYS A 167 12.40 5.35 -23.62
C LYS A 167 13.79 4.79 -23.95
N THR A 168 14.34 3.96 -23.09
CA THR A 168 15.62 3.27 -23.31
C THR A 168 15.51 2.12 -24.30
N ALA A 169 14.37 1.47 -24.41
CA ALA A 169 14.15 0.35 -25.32
C ALA A 169 14.09 0.74 -26.83
N LYS A 170 13.97 2.03 -27.14
CA LYS A 170 13.93 2.53 -28.54
C LYS A 170 15.28 2.96 -29.11
N LYS A 171 16.37 2.80 -28.37
CA LYS A 171 17.71 3.28 -28.79
C LYS A 171 18.70 2.16 -29.12
N ASN A 172 18.24 0.90 -29.22
CA ASN A 172 19.06 -0.21 -29.72
C ASN A 172 18.42 -0.84 -30.96
#